data_08dd01d2f31a4e7d345201aaf6c79893
#
_entry.id   08dd01d2f31a4e7d345201aaf6c79893
#
_cell.length_a   1.000
_cell.length_b   1.000
_cell.length_c   1.000
_cell.angle_alpha   90.00
_cell.angle_beta   90.00
_cell.angle_gamma   90.00
#
_symmetry.space_group_name_H-M   'P 1'
#
loop_
_entity.id
_entity.type
_entity.pdbx_description
1 polymer ?
#
loop_
_entity_poly.entity_id
_entity_poly.type
_entity_poly.pdbx_seq_one_letter_code
_entity_poly.pdbx_strand_id
1 'polypeptide(L)'
;MNTAPLRGEYKEVICLETISINHIDWGSVEVLEGKFYRECLSGFGYLKENICDGDCALIEIDGNLWPFDKKHFGTLRELREKKLKELGI
;
A
#
# COMPACT_ATOMS: atom_id res chain seq x y z
N MET A 1 11.41 -6.46 10.35
CA MET A 1 10.56 -6.29 9.16
C MET A 1 9.67 -7.51 8.96
N ASN A 2 8.47 -7.32 8.48
CA ASN A 2 7.49 -8.38 8.33
C ASN A 2 7.56 -9.00 6.93
N THR A 3 7.93 -10.28 6.88
CA THR A 3 8.01 -11.01 5.62
C THR A 3 6.60 -11.31 5.10
N ALA A 4 6.38 -11.11 3.81
CA ALA A 4 5.11 -11.43 3.19
C ALA A 4 4.89 -12.94 3.19
N PRO A 5 3.68 -13.41 3.58
CA PRO A 5 3.41 -14.85 3.58
C PRO A 5 3.36 -15.41 2.16
N LEU A 6 3.94 -16.62 1.98
CA LEU A 6 3.92 -17.29 0.69
C LEU A 6 2.53 -17.76 0.30
N ARG A 7 1.68 -18.05 1.29
CA ARG A 7 0.30 -18.50 1.09
C ARG A 7 -0.67 -17.53 1.73
N GLY A 8 -0.68 -16.31 1.23
CA GLY A 8 -1.61 -15.32 1.69
C GLY A 8 -2.64 -15.00 0.63
N GLU A 9 -3.68 -14.29 1.02
CA GLU A 9 -4.60 -13.71 0.08
C GLU A 9 -4.09 -12.33 -0.30
N TYR A 10 -3.96 -12.09 -1.60
CA TYR A 10 -3.48 -10.82 -2.12
C TYR A 10 -4.48 -10.25 -3.10
N LYS A 11 -4.54 -8.93 -3.13
CA LYS A 11 -5.35 -8.18 -4.06
C LYS A 11 -4.44 -7.21 -4.80
N GLU A 12 -4.58 -7.14 -6.12
CA GLU A 12 -3.85 -6.15 -6.90
C GLU A 12 -4.45 -4.77 -6.68
N VAL A 13 -3.59 -3.80 -6.37
CA VAL A 13 -3.98 -2.40 -6.19
C VAL A 13 -3.03 -1.51 -6.96
N ILE A 14 -3.48 -0.30 -7.27
CA ILE A 14 -2.61 0.69 -7.91
C ILE A 14 -2.32 1.80 -6.92
N CYS A 15 -1.09 2.31 -6.95
CA CYS A 15 -0.71 3.44 -6.12
C CYS A 15 -1.31 4.73 -6.71
N LEU A 16 -2.06 5.46 -5.89
CA LEU A 16 -2.74 6.68 -6.33
C LEU A 16 -1.86 7.92 -6.18
N GLU A 17 -0.82 7.85 -5.36
CA GLU A 17 0.10 8.97 -5.21
C GLU A 17 1.46 8.45 -4.73
N THR A 18 2.55 9.04 -5.21
CA THR A 18 3.90 8.65 -4.81
C THR A 18 4.13 8.96 -3.34
N ILE A 19 4.57 7.95 -2.60
CA ILE A 19 4.80 8.03 -1.16
C ILE A 19 6.15 7.42 -0.82
N SER A 20 6.88 8.06 0.08
CA SER A 20 8.12 7.53 0.63
C SER A 20 7.97 7.36 2.13
N ILE A 21 8.42 6.22 2.64
CA ILE A 21 8.46 5.93 4.07
C ILE A 21 9.88 5.66 4.49
N ASN A 22 10.31 6.32 5.57
CA ASN A 22 11.59 6.04 6.23
C ASN A 22 11.29 5.50 7.61
N HIS A 23 11.73 4.28 7.88
CA HIS A 23 11.58 3.67 9.19
C HIS A 23 12.95 3.40 9.80
N ILE A 24 13.11 3.75 11.05
CA ILE A 24 14.42 3.66 11.72
C ILE A 24 14.98 2.23 11.74
N ASP A 25 14.08 1.23 11.88
CA ASP A 25 14.48 -0.18 11.96
C ASP A 25 14.34 -0.92 10.64
N TRP A 26 13.43 -0.46 9.77
CA TRP A 26 13.06 -1.18 8.56
C TRP A 26 13.68 -0.61 7.29
N GLY A 27 14.28 0.55 7.37
CA GLY A 27 14.84 1.22 6.22
C GLY A 27 13.83 2.08 5.48
N SER A 28 14.07 2.31 4.20
CA SER A 28 13.25 3.20 3.38
C SER A 28 12.58 2.43 2.26
N VAL A 29 11.37 2.86 1.91
CA VAL A 29 10.65 2.33 0.75
C VAL A 29 9.89 3.45 0.06
N GLU A 30 9.81 3.37 -1.25
CA GLU A 30 9.03 4.32 -2.05
C GLU A 30 8.05 3.56 -2.93
N VAL A 31 6.80 4.03 -2.97
CA VAL A 31 5.79 3.52 -3.90
C VAL A 31 5.44 4.62 -4.89
N LEU A 32 5.35 4.25 -6.16
CA LEU A 32 5.21 5.21 -7.25
C LEU A 32 3.77 5.26 -7.77
N GLU A 33 3.25 6.46 -7.96
CA GLU A 33 1.94 6.67 -8.56
C GLU A 33 1.81 5.94 -9.90
N GLY A 34 0.69 5.26 -10.06
CA GLY A 34 0.40 4.53 -11.28
C GLY A 34 1.02 3.13 -11.36
N LYS A 35 1.83 2.74 -10.39
CA LYS A 35 2.43 1.42 -10.36
C LYS A 35 1.52 0.44 -9.61
N PHE A 36 1.48 -0.82 -10.07
CA PHE A 36 0.70 -1.87 -9.43
C PHE A 36 1.47 -2.51 -8.30
N TYR A 37 0.76 -2.82 -7.21
CA TYR A 37 1.30 -3.50 -6.04
C TYR A 37 0.29 -4.55 -5.57
N ARG A 38 0.72 -5.42 -4.66
CA ARG A 38 -0.16 -6.40 -4.06
C ARG A 38 -0.42 -6.03 -2.60
N GLU A 39 -1.70 -5.97 -2.24
CA GLU A 39 -2.12 -5.76 -0.86
C GLU A 39 -2.38 -7.11 -0.22
N CYS A 40 -1.76 -7.37 0.92
CA CYS A 40 -1.99 -8.60 1.67
C CYS A 40 -3.29 -8.48 2.46
N LEU A 41 -4.22 -9.41 2.24
CA LEU A 41 -5.52 -9.41 2.89
C LEU A 41 -5.61 -10.38 4.07
N SER A 42 -4.57 -11.18 4.32
CA SER A 42 -4.60 -12.21 5.35
C SER A 42 -3.49 -12.04 6.38
N GLY A 43 -3.76 -12.49 7.61
CA GLY A 43 -2.75 -12.59 8.66
C GLY A 43 -2.19 -11.28 9.22
N PHE A 44 -2.87 -10.18 9.06
CA PHE A 44 -2.32 -8.88 9.41
C PHE A 44 -3.06 -8.13 10.53
N GLY A 45 -4.02 -8.74 11.19
CA GLY A 45 -4.72 -8.07 12.29
C GLY A 45 -3.78 -7.52 13.35
N TYR A 46 -2.81 -8.32 13.72
CA TYR A 46 -1.77 -7.95 14.67
C TYR A 46 -0.97 -6.72 14.23
N LEU A 47 -0.54 -6.73 12.97
CA LEU A 47 0.24 -5.62 12.43
C LEU A 47 -0.55 -4.33 12.35
N LYS A 48 -1.81 -4.41 11.94
CA LYS A 48 -2.68 -3.23 11.87
C LYS A 48 -2.84 -2.56 13.23
N GLU A 49 -3.05 -3.36 14.26
CA GLU A 49 -3.26 -2.83 15.60
C GLU A 49 -2.03 -2.12 16.16
N ASN A 50 -0.85 -2.60 15.77
CA ASN A 50 0.41 -2.09 16.32
C ASN A 50 1.06 -0.98 15.51
N ILE A 51 0.70 -0.83 14.23
CA ILE A 51 1.38 0.08 13.33
C ILE A 51 0.50 1.22 12.84
N CYS A 52 -0.78 0.97 12.70
CA CYS A 52 -1.72 1.95 12.15
C CYS A 52 -2.91 2.18 13.05
N ASP A 53 -3.26 3.44 13.23
CA ASP A 53 -4.50 3.85 13.87
C ASP A 53 -5.57 4.02 12.81
N GLY A 54 -6.20 2.93 12.39
CA GLY A 54 -7.27 2.99 11.41
C GLY A 54 -7.05 2.10 10.19
N ASP A 55 -7.53 2.52 9.04
CA ASP A 55 -7.49 1.72 7.82
C ASP A 55 -6.11 1.76 7.16
N CYS A 56 -5.38 0.68 7.31
CA CYS A 56 -4.08 0.50 6.66
C CYS A 56 -4.13 -0.61 5.64
N ALA A 57 -3.36 -0.42 4.57
CA ALA A 57 -3.08 -1.46 3.59
C ALA A 57 -1.69 -2.00 3.86
N LEU A 58 -1.54 -3.32 3.89
CA LEU A 58 -0.24 -3.97 3.96
C LEU A 58 0.20 -4.30 2.56
N ILE A 59 1.17 -3.56 2.07
CA ILE A 59 1.63 -3.67 0.68
C ILE A 59 2.91 -4.50 0.63
N GLU A 60 2.94 -5.51 -0.26
CA GLU A 60 4.12 -6.32 -0.48
C GLU A 60 5.11 -5.59 -1.36
N ILE A 61 6.32 -5.40 -0.84
CA ILE A 61 7.42 -4.80 -1.60
C ILE A 61 8.66 -5.64 -1.31
N ASP A 62 9.24 -6.25 -2.35
CA ASP A 62 10.42 -7.09 -2.25
C ASP A 62 10.29 -8.21 -1.20
N GLY A 63 9.11 -8.83 -1.12
CA GLY A 63 8.87 -9.93 -0.19
C GLY A 63 8.57 -9.52 1.24
N ASN A 64 8.43 -8.23 1.50
CA ASN A 64 8.12 -7.72 2.83
C ASN A 64 6.83 -6.91 2.80
N LEU A 65 6.14 -6.87 3.94
CA LEU A 65 4.91 -6.10 4.07
C LEU A 65 5.20 -4.75 4.71
N TRP A 66 4.73 -3.70 4.05
CA TRP A 66 4.85 -2.33 4.53
C TRP A 66 3.46 -1.74 4.77
N PRO A 67 3.24 -1.08 5.90
CA PRO A 67 1.95 -0.45 6.17
C PRO A 67 1.84 0.92 5.50
N PHE A 68 0.75 1.12 4.78
CA PHE A 68 0.41 2.41 4.17
C PHE A 68 -1.02 2.76 4.52
N ASP A 69 -1.36 4.04 4.47
CA ASP A 69 -2.74 4.46 4.61
C ASP A 69 -3.51 3.98 3.37
N LYS A 70 -4.63 3.33 3.59
CA LYS A 70 -5.42 2.70 2.53
C LYS A 70 -5.88 3.68 1.44
N LYS A 71 -6.04 4.95 1.79
CA LYS A 71 -6.45 5.99 0.84
C LYS A 71 -5.47 6.22 -0.32
N HIS A 72 -4.23 5.77 -0.16
CA HIS A 72 -3.19 5.94 -1.17
C HIS A 72 -3.22 4.86 -2.25
N PHE A 73 -4.07 3.86 -2.10
CA PHE A 73 -4.17 2.74 -3.03
C PHE A 73 -5.61 2.54 -3.47
N GLY A 74 -5.80 2.08 -4.67
CA GLY A 74 -7.13 1.87 -5.20
C GLY A 74 -7.12 1.12 -6.52
N THR A 75 -8.10 1.40 -7.36
CA THR A 75 -8.24 0.79 -8.67
C THR A 75 -7.75 1.74 -9.76
N LEU A 76 -7.53 1.19 -10.96
CA LEU A 76 -7.17 2.01 -12.12
C LEU A 76 -8.25 3.08 -12.40
N ARG A 77 -9.51 2.72 -12.17
CA ARG A 77 -10.62 3.66 -12.32
C ARG A 77 -10.49 4.84 -11.36
N GLU A 78 -10.14 4.57 -10.11
CA GLU A 78 -9.94 5.62 -9.12
C GLU A 78 -8.78 6.54 -9.49
N LEU A 79 -7.71 5.98 -10.03
CA LEU A 79 -6.59 6.78 -10.50
C LEU A 79 -7.00 7.69 -11.65
N ARG A 80 -7.76 7.17 -12.60
CA ARG A 80 -8.27 7.96 -13.73
C ARG A 80 -9.16 9.12 -13.26
N GLU A 81 -10.05 8.84 -12.31
CA GLU A 81 -10.93 9.87 -11.74
C GLU A 81 -10.12 10.96 -11.03
N LYS A 82 -9.08 10.57 -10.30
CA LYS A 82 -8.18 11.50 -9.64
C LYS A 82 -7.47 12.39 -10.65
N LYS A 83 -6.96 11.82 -11.74
CA LYS A 83 -6.28 12.56 -12.79
C LYS A 83 -7.21 13.58 -13.48
N LEU A 84 -8.45 13.17 -13.73
CA LEU A 84 -9.44 14.07 -14.32
C LEU A 84 -9.72 15.28 -13.41
N LYS A 85 -9.81 15.06 -12.11
CA LYS A 85 -10.00 16.13 -11.15
C LYS A 85 -8.81 17.07 -11.12
N GLU A 86 -7.59 16.54 -11.18
CA GLU A 86 -6.37 17.36 -11.21
C GLU A 86 -6.28 18.21 -12.46
N LEU A 87 -6.85 17.75 -13.57
CA LEU A 87 -6.90 18.50 -14.83
C LEU A 87 -8.04 19.52 -14.88
N GLY A 88 -8.89 19.54 -13.86
CA GLY A 88 -10.00 20.47 -13.82
C GLY A 88 -11.16 20.13 -14.74
N ILE A 89 -11.28 18.85 -15.09
CA ILE A 89 -12.31 18.35 -16.01
C ILE A 89 -13.47 17.73 -15.23
#